data_0cbbe6489c80039cab9bdca355ab49ac
#
_entry.id   0cbbe6489c80039cab9bdca355ab49ac
#
_cell.length_a   1.000
_cell.length_b   1.000
_cell.length_c   1.000
_cell.angle_alpha   90.00
_cell.angle_beta   90.00
_cell.angle_gamma   90.00
#
_symmetry.space_group_name_H-M   'P 1'
#
loop_
_entity.id
_entity.type
_entity.pdbx_description
1 polymer ?
#
loop_
_entity_poly.entity_id
_entity_poly.type
_entity_poly.pdbx_seq_one_letter_code
_entity_poly.pdbx_strand_id
1 'polypeptide(L)'
;NSPIDELPTDEFKKHTHMKFYNREEELKVLREVQEQSFNDHSRFTVVTGRRRVGKTKLILKSCEEQPTVYLFVARKNEGELCSKFAQVISQSLNIHFSDGSGMFINIFTSLMELGKYRKFNLIIDEFQEFFYINESVFSEMQDVWDRYKDSTHINLIVSGSVYTLMHRIFKDAREPLYGRADRNLKIMPFTTSVLKNIIADFNPNYTNEDLLALYTFTGGVPKYVELLLEAGAYTMPNMIEFMIRPGSFFLDEGDYLLIQEFGKKYGNYYSILASIASGRNTMADILATFTGRSIGGQMKRLEDDYAVIRRKRPILSKEGTQNVRYEIADNFLRFWFRYINRNQDFIESGNLNGLAELIKSDYSTYSGMVLERYFRQQLSEQMFYRKHSAHGGKHQKVRI
;
A
#
# COMPACT_ATOMS: atom_id res chain seq x y z
N ASN A 1 36.21 -17.18 47.55
CA ASN A 1 36.57 -17.02 46.12
C ASN A 1 35.78 -18.01 45.31
N SER A 2 34.62 -17.59 44.83
CA SER A 2 33.84 -18.24 43.78
C SER A 2 33.95 -17.43 42.49
N PRO A 3 34.16 -18.03 41.33
CA PRO A 3 34.16 -17.25 40.07
C PRO A 3 32.74 -16.82 39.75
N ILE A 4 32.59 -15.54 39.46
CA ILE A 4 31.41 -14.95 38.88
C ILE A 4 31.41 -15.42 37.44
N ASP A 5 30.40 -16.23 37.07
CA ASP A 5 30.15 -16.64 35.68
C ASP A 5 29.86 -15.37 34.86
N GLU A 6 30.75 -15.07 33.94
CA GLU A 6 30.55 -14.09 32.90
C GLU A 6 29.38 -14.51 32.01
N LEU A 7 28.30 -13.76 32.06
CA LEU A 7 27.21 -13.83 31.07
C LEU A 7 27.78 -13.48 29.69
N PRO A 8 27.46 -14.23 28.64
CA PRO A 8 27.92 -13.89 27.30
C PRO A 8 27.26 -12.59 26.85
N THR A 9 28.06 -11.53 26.89
CA THR A 9 27.73 -10.24 26.29
C THR A 9 28.03 -10.28 24.80
N ASP A 10 27.08 -9.71 23.99
CA ASP A 10 27.33 -9.14 22.66
C ASP A 10 27.10 -9.98 21.38
N GLU A 11 26.29 -11.01 21.34
CA GLU A 11 25.84 -11.55 20.04
C GLU A 11 24.37 -11.24 19.65
N PHE A 12 23.56 -10.61 20.48
CA PHE A 12 22.13 -10.35 20.23
C PHE A 12 21.76 -8.91 19.85
N LYS A 13 22.72 -8.07 19.46
CA LYS A 13 22.45 -6.73 18.92
C LYS A 13 22.62 -6.63 17.41
N LYS A 14 22.08 -7.58 16.63
CA LYS A 14 21.97 -7.44 15.17
C LYS A 14 20.50 -7.30 14.77
N HIS A 15 20.17 -6.09 14.26
CA HIS A 15 18.96 -5.70 13.57
C HIS A 15 17.74 -5.37 14.43
N THR A 16 17.77 -4.26 15.13
CA THR A 16 16.58 -3.65 15.76
C THR A 16 15.66 -2.94 14.76
N HIS A 17 16.12 -2.63 13.56
CA HIS A 17 15.32 -1.94 12.54
C HIS A 17 15.45 -2.55 11.15
N MET A 18 14.30 -2.69 10.48
CA MET A 18 14.25 -3.20 9.11
C MET A 18 14.93 -2.22 8.14
N LYS A 19 15.94 -2.71 7.41
CA LYS A 19 16.61 -1.96 6.34
C LYS A 19 15.61 -1.57 5.24
N PHE A 20 16.04 -0.73 4.33
CA PHE A 20 15.30 -0.44 3.12
C PHE A 20 15.57 -1.55 2.10
N TYR A 21 14.56 -2.39 1.82
CA TYR A 21 14.67 -3.51 0.90
C TYR A 21 13.96 -3.22 -0.41
N ASN A 22 14.58 -3.69 -1.51
CA ASN A 22 13.96 -3.86 -2.83
C ASN A 22 13.08 -2.68 -3.28
N ARG A 23 13.70 -1.67 -3.82
CA ARG A 23 13.03 -0.52 -4.46
C ARG A 23 14.00 0.18 -5.40
N GLU A 24 15.00 -0.55 -5.88
CA GLU A 24 16.09 0.00 -6.70
C GLU A 24 15.53 0.55 -8.01
N GLU A 25 14.62 -0.18 -8.66
CA GLU A 25 13.99 0.23 -9.91
C GLU A 25 13.09 1.46 -9.70
N GLU A 26 12.25 1.43 -8.67
CA GLU A 26 11.38 2.57 -8.37
C GLU A 26 12.21 3.82 -7.97
N LEU A 27 13.28 3.65 -7.18
CA LEU A 27 14.19 4.73 -6.83
C LEU A 27 14.89 5.29 -8.08
N LYS A 28 15.34 4.41 -8.97
CA LYS A 28 15.97 4.81 -10.24
C LYS A 28 15.02 5.67 -11.07
N VAL A 29 13.79 5.22 -11.27
CA VAL A 29 12.78 5.98 -12.04
C VAL A 29 12.49 7.33 -11.39
N LEU A 30 12.34 7.40 -10.06
CA LEU A 30 12.08 8.66 -9.36
C LEU A 30 13.24 9.64 -9.48
N ARG A 31 14.48 9.16 -9.38
CA ARG A 31 15.70 10.00 -9.55
C ARG A 31 15.90 10.46 -10.99
N GLU A 32 15.66 9.61 -11.99
CA GLU A 32 15.66 9.99 -13.39
C GLU A 32 14.68 11.12 -13.70
N VAL A 33 13.45 11.03 -13.16
CA VAL A 33 12.45 12.09 -13.31
C VAL A 33 12.88 13.37 -12.59
N GLN A 34 13.48 13.27 -11.41
CA GLN A 34 14.03 14.43 -10.69
C GLN A 34 15.12 15.12 -11.50
N GLU A 35 16.07 14.38 -12.08
CA GLU A 35 17.11 14.92 -12.93
C GLU A 35 16.52 15.62 -14.17
N GLN A 36 15.55 15.00 -14.83
CA GLN A 36 14.82 15.62 -15.95
C GLN A 36 14.13 16.91 -15.53
N SER A 37 13.46 16.92 -14.38
CA SER A 37 12.79 18.11 -13.86
C SER A 37 13.75 19.28 -13.64
N PHE A 38 14.94 18.99 -13.11
CA PHE A 38 15.91 20.00 -12.75
C PHE A 38 16.74 20.51 -13.95
N ASN A 39 16.91 19.70 -14.97
CA ASN A 39 17.73 20.04 -16.13
C ASN A 39 16.95 20.57 -17.34
N ASP A 40 15.65 20.24 -17.43
CA ASP A 40 14.81 20.61 -18.55
C ASP A 40 13.63 21.48 -18.06
N HIS A 41 12.50 20.88 -17.68
CA HIS A 41 11.31 21.54 -17.17
C HIS A 41 10.57 20.65 -16.16
N SER A 42 9.64 21.24 -15.42
CA SER A 42 8.92 20.53 -14.35
C SER A 42 8.30 19.23 -14.82
N ARG A 43 8.39 18.20 -14.00
CA ARG A 43 7.80 16.87 -14.22
C ARG A 43 6.84 16.52 -13.12
N PHE A 44 5.81 15.76 -13.48
CA PHE A 44 4.75 15.35 -12.59
C PHE A 44 4.71 13.81 -12.45
N THR A 45 4.93 13.31 -11.25
CA THR A 45 4.85 11.88 -10.94
C THR A 45 3.70 11.60 -9.98
N VAL A 46 2.90 10.58 -10.31
CA VAL A 46 1.85 10.04 -9.43
C VAL A 46 2.32 8.71 -8.85
N VAL A 47 2.36 8.61 -7.52
CA VAL A 47 2.74 7.40 -6.79
C VAL A 47 1.52 6.83 -6.08
N THR A 48 1.07 5.66 -6.51
CA THR A 48 -0.07 4.95 -5.92
C THR A 48 0.35 3.63 -5.31
N GLY A 49 -0.48 3.07 -4.47
CA GLY A 49 -0.27 1.77 -3.85
C GLY A 49 -1.07 1.67 -2.56
N ARG A 50 -1.33 0.42 -2.13
CA ARG A 50 -2.11 0.22 -0.91
C ARG A 50 -1.46 0.93 0.28
N ARG A 51 -2.26 1.16 1.31
CA ARG A 51 -1.77 1.69 2.58
C ARG A 51 -0.67 0.77 3.15
N ARG A 52 0.33 1.37 3.81
CA ARG A 52 1.45 0.67 4.47
C ARG A 52 2.45 -0.03 3.54
N VAL A 53 2.39 0.22 2.23
CA VAL A 53 3.33 -0.36 1.25
C VAL A 53 4.67 0.40 1.16
N GLY A 54 4.82 1.50 1.92
CA GLY A 54 6.06 2.26 2.01
C GLY A 54 6.24 3.37 0.96
N LYS A 55 5.15 3.91 0.37
CA LYS A 55 5.21 5.01 -0.61
C LYS A 55 6.01 6.21 -0.11
N THR A 56 5.62 6.76 1.03
CA THR A 56 6.24 7.96 1.62
C THR A 56 7.73 7.74 1.87
N LYS A 57 8.13 6.59 2.45
CA LYS A 57 9.53 6.25 2.71
C LYS A 57 10.33 6.17 1.41
N LEU A 58 9.76 5.59 0.35
CA LEU A 58 10.36 5.49 -0.98
C LEU A 58 10.57 6.89 -1.62
N ILE A 59 9.53 7.72 -1.60
CA ILE A 59 9.58 9.07 -2.19
C ILE A 59 10.62 9.93 -1.47
N LEU A 60 10.59 9.97 -0.13
CA LEU A 60 11.56 10.72 0.66
C LEU A 60 13.00 10.23 0.41
N LYS A 61 13.19 8.90 0.31
CA LYS A 61 14.50 8.32 -0.03
C LYS A 61 15.01 8.73 -1.41
N SER A 62 14.13 8.92 -2.38
CA SER A 62 14.53 9.38 -3.72
C SER A 62 14.97 10.84 -3.74
N CYS A 63 14.55 11.65 -2.75
CA CYS A 63 14.76 13.10 -2.68
C CYS A 63 15.81 13.53 -1.63
N GLU A 64 16.44 12.59 -0.89
CA GLU A 64 17.29 12.89 0.29
C GLU A 64 18.37 13.95 0.07
N GLU A 65 18.94 14.05 -1.13
CA GLU A 65 20.09 14.92 -1.42
C GLU A 65 19.70 16.28 -2.03
N GLN A 66 18.41 16.56 -2.14
CA GLN A 66 17.90 17.74 -2.85
C GLN A 66 16.92 18.54 -1.98
N PRO A 67 16.80 19.85 -2.18
CA PRO A 67 15.79 20.65 -1.50
C PRO A 67 14.41 20.05 -1.72
N THR A 68 13.69 19.77 -0.62
CA THR A 68 12.42 19.03 -0.68
C THR A 68 11.37 19.66 0.23
N VAL A 69 10.23 20.00 -0.36
CA VAL A 69 9.03 20.42 0.34
C VAL A 69 8.09 19.23 0.42
N TYR A 70 7.77 18.79 1.64
CA TYR A 70 6.85 17.68 1.91
C TYR A 70 5.57 18.18 2.55
N LEU A 71 4.46 18.11 1.83
CA LEU A 71 3.13 18.54 2.25
C LEU A 71 2.24 17.31 2.47
N PHE A 72 1.81 17.09 3.71
CA PHE A 72 0.86 16.04 4.06
C PHE A 72 -0.56 16.61 4.14
N VAL A 73 -1.47 16.14 3.27
CA VAL A 73 -2.86 16.60 3.21
C VAL A 73 -3.68 15.86 4.28
N ALA A 74 -3.84 16.51 5.43
CA ALA A 74 -4.73 16.02 6.49
C ALA A 74 -6.17 16.49 6.25
N ARG A 75 -7.17 15.71 6.69
CA ARG A 75 -8.58 16.12 6.67
C ARG A 75 -8.84 17.22 7.69
N LYS A 76 -8.58 18.46 7.28
CA LYS A 76 -8.75 19.66 8.06
C LYS A 76 -9.41 20.76 7.21
N ASN A 77 -9.75 21.89 7.83
CA ASN A 77 -10.11 23.08 7.09
C ASN A 77 -8.95 23.54 6.19
N GLU A 78 -9.24 23.97 4.96
CA GLU A 78 -8.22 24.33 3.97
C GLU A 78 -7.29 25.44 4.47
N GLY A 79 -7.82 26.48 5.13
CA GLY A 79 -7.02 27.59 5.67
C GLY A 79 -6.02 27.13 6.75
N GLU A 80 -6.46 26.25 7.66
CA GLU A 80 -5.56 25.66 8.68
C GLU A 80 -4.45 24.83 8.03
N LEU A 81 -4.81 24.08 6.99
CA LEU A 81 -3.86 23.28 6.23
C LEU A 81 -2.83 24.17 5.51
N CYS A 82 -3.29 25.26 4.88
CA CYS A 82 -2.47 26.23 4.19
C CYS A 82 -1.49 26.95 5.12
N SER A 83 -1.94 27.34 6.31
CA SER A 83 -1.06 27.95 7.33
C SER A 83 0.07 26.99 7.75
N LYS A 84 -0.23 25.70 7.90
CA LYS A 84 0.78 24.69 8.17
C LYS A 84 1.73 24.49 6.98
N PHE A 85 1.22 24.49 5.76
CA PHE A 85 2.03 24.35 4.54
C PHE A 85 3.00 25.52 4.40
N ALA A 86 2.56 26.77 4.64
CA ALA A 86 3.44 27.92 4.61
C ALA A 86 4.62 27.81 5.58
N GLN A 87 4.39 27.29 6.79
CA GLN A 87 5.46 27.02 7.76
C GLN A 87 6.45 25.97 7.24
N VAL A 88 5.94 24.85 6.71
CA VAL A 88 6.78 23.79 6.13
C VAL A 88 7.61 24.31 4.96
N ILE A 89 7.01 25.06 4.04
CA ILE A 89 7.71 25.65 2.89
C ILE A 89 8.80 26.60 3.35
N SER A 90 8.47 27.47 4.30
CA SER A 90 9.45 28.45 4.85
C SER A 90 10.67 27.74 5.43
N GLN A 91 10.47 26.66 6.19
CA GLN A 91 11.55 25.89 6.79
C GLN A 91 12.33 25.08 5.76
N SER A 92 11.63 24.39 4.85
CA SER A 92 12.28 23.50 3.86
C SER A 92 13.11 24.24 2.84
N LEU A 93 12.72 25.44 2.43
CA LEU A 93 13.41 26.25 1.42
C LEU A 93 14.21 27.40 2.00
N ASN A 94 14.18 27.58 3.33
CA ASN A 94 14.82 28.70 4.04
C ASN A 94 14.44 30.06 3.45
N ILE A 95 13.13 30.32 3.36
CA ILE A 95 12.55 31.56 2.84
C ILE A 95 11.41 32.05 3.75
N HIS A 96 11.04 33.30 3.63
CA HIS A 96 9.77 33.75 4.18
C HIS A 96 8.65 33.42 3.18
N PHE A 97 7.69 32.58 3.58
CA PHE A 97 6.57 32.18 2.73
C PHE A 97 5.25 32.39 3.49
N SER A 98 4.29 33.03 2.83
CA SER A 98 2.96 33.30 3.39
C SER A 98 1.92 32.41 2.71
N ASP A 99 0.88 32.00 3.45
CA ASP A 99 -0.27 31.23 2.94
C ASP A 99 -1.26 32.10 2.09
N GLY A 100 -1.02 33.40 2.05
CA GLY A 100 -1.81 34.34 1.26
C GLY A 100 -3.25 34.46 1.74
N SER A 101 -4.17 33.73 1.10
CA SER A 101 -5.61 33.78 1.36
C SER A 101 -6.16 32.52 2.05
N GLY A 102 -5.31 31.62 2.50
CA GLY A 102 -5.74 30.33 3.08
C GLY A 102 -6.31 29.35 2.06
N MET A 103 -6.00 29.52 0.77
CA MET A 103 -6.38 28.62 -0.31
C MET A 103 -5.15 27.91 -0.87
N PHE A 104 -5.23 26.59 -1.03
CA PHE A 104 -4.11 25.77 -1.51
C PHE A 104 -3.62 26.20 -2.90
N ILE A 105 -4.52 26.62 -3.78
CA ILE A 105 -4.12 27.03 -5.13
C ILE A 105 -3.15 28.23 -5.15
N ASN A 106 -3.27 29.16 -4.19
CA ASN A 106 -2.35 30.28 -4.09
C ASN A 106 -0.96 29.84 -3.63
N ILE A 107 -0.91 28.88 -2.70
CA ILE A 107 0.36 28.23 -2.30
C ILE A 107 0.98 27.54 -3.49
N PHE A 108 0.21 26.72 -4.23
CA PHE A 108 0.70 25.99 -5.39
C PHE A 108 1.21 26.94 -6.48
N THR A 109 0.45 28.01 -6.78
CA THR A 109 0.87 29.05 -7.74
C THR A 109 2.18 29.72 -7.33
N SER A 110 2.33 30.09 -6.05
CA SER A 110 3.55 30.71 -5.52
C SER A 110 4.75 29.77 -5.59
N LEU A 111 4.55 28.47 -5.35
CA LEU A 111 5.59 27.46 -5.51
C LEU A 111 6.00 27.32 -6.99
N MET A 112 5.03 27.31 -7.92
CA MET A 112 5.34 27.26 -9.35
C MET A 112 6.09 28.52 -9.81
N GLU A 113 5.72 29.72 -9.33
CA GLU A 113 6.51 30.94 -9.57
C GLU A 113 7.93 30.84 -9.03
N LEU A 114 8.11 30.34 -7.82
CA LEU A 114 9.42 30.10 -7.23
C LEU A 114 10.25 29.11 -8.06
N GLY A 115 9.60 28.12 -8.66
CA GLY A 115 10.23 27.10 -9.51
C GLY A 115 10.89 27.65 -10.78
N LYS A 116 10.61 28.90 -11.18
CA LYS A 116 11.33 29.60 -12.27
C LYS A 116 12.79 29.91 -11.90
N TYR A 117 13.06 30.06 -10.61
CA TYR A 117 14.34 30.53 -10.09
C TYR A 117 15.05 29.51 -9.20
N ARG A 118 14.31 28.49 -8.71
CA ARG A 118 14.83 27.46 -7.81
C ARG A 118 14.37 26.08 -8.22
N LYS A 119 15.27 25.11 -8.09
CA LYS A 119 15.01 23.68 -8.31
C LYS A 119 14.72 23.04 -6.95
N PHE A 120 13.61 22.32 -6.85
CA PHE A 120 13.24 21.57 -5.63
C PHE A 120 12.23 20.48 -5.90
N ASN A 121 12.15 19.52 -4.99
CA ASN A 121 11.09 18.52 -4.98
C ASN A 121 9.87 19.08 -4.24
N LEU A 122 8.69 18.93 -4.83
CA LEU A 122 7.40 19.20 -4.19
C LEU A 122 6.65 17.89 -4.06
N ILE A 123 6.53 17.40 -2.83
CA ILE A 123 5.80 16.17 -2.51
C ILE A 123 4.48 16.55 -1.86
N ILE A 124 3.36 16.05 -2.40
CA ILE A 124 2.02 16.19 -1.83
C ILE A 124 1.51 14.80 -1.50
N ASP A 125 1.55 14.44 -0.23
CA ASP A 125 1.14 13.11 0.24
C ASP A 125 -0.32 13.09 0.72
N GLU A 126 -0.99 11.95 0.55
CA GLU A 126 -2.44 11.76 0.72
C GLU A 126 -3.27 12.76 -0.11
N PHE A 127 -2.83 12.99 -1.36
CA PHE A 127 -3.39 13.98 -2.29
C PHE A 127 -4.89 13.83 -2.51
N GLN A 128 -5.42 12.60 -2.46
CA GLN A 128 -6.85 12.34 -2.60
C GLN A 128 -7.70 12.98 -1.48
N GLU A 129 -7.11 13.40 -0.37
CA GLU A 129 -7.84 14.03 0.71
C GLU A 129 -8.45 15.40 0.32
N PHE A 130 -7.89 16.06 -0.70
CA PHE A 130 -8.50 17.27 -1.28
C PHE A 130 -9.91 17.02 -1.80
N PHE A 131 -10.26 15.80 -2.19
CA PHE A 131 -11.62 15.45 -2.58
C PHE A 131 -12.66 15.75 -1.49
N TYR A 132 -12.26 15.70 -0.22
CA TYR A 132 -13.12 15.99 0.92
C TYR A 132 -12.96 17.40 1.48
N ILE A 133 -11.88 18.09 1.14
CA ILE A 133 -11.54 19.44 1.63
C ILE A 133 -12.04 20.48 0.64
N ASN A 134 -11.59 20.40 -0.58
CA ASN A 134 -11.93 21.30 -1.67
C ASN A 134 -11.66 20.62 -3.02
N GLU A 135 -12.70 20.09 -3.67
CA GLU A 135 -12.58 19.36 -4.95
C GLU A 135 -12.14 20.28 -6.12
N SER A 136 -12.33 21.61 -6.00
CA SER A 136 -11.90 22.56 -7.03
C SER A 136 -10.37 22.60 -7.22
N VAL A 137 -9.63 22.18 -6.20
CA VAL A 137 -8.15 22.08 -6.24
C VAL A 137 -7.66 21.32 -7.48
N PHE A 138 -8.36 20.28 -7.91
CA PHE A 138 -7.92 19.48 -9.05
C PHE A 138 -7.99 20.24 -10.37
N SER A 139 -9.04 21.04 -10.62
CA SER A 139 -9.18 21.86 -11.82
C SER A 139 -8.29 23.09 -11.78
N GLU A 140 -8.18 23.73 -10.62
CA GLU A 140 -7.33 24.91 -10.43
C GLU A 140 -5.85 24.53 -10.57
N MET A 141 -5.45 23.39 -9.98
CA MET A 141 -4.09 22.87 -10.09
C MET A 141 -3.74 22.48 -11.54
N GLN A 142 -4.71 21.94 -12.31
CA GLN A 142 -4.53 21.69 -13.74
C GLN A 142 -4.17 22.98 -14.48
N ASP A 143 -4.95 24.06 -14.30
CA ASP A 143 -4.72 25.33 -14.98
C ASP A 143 -3.34 25.93 -14.64
N VAL A 144 -2.97 25.92 -13.36
CA VAL A 144 -1.65 26.42 -12.92
C VAL A 144 -0.53 25.53 -13.48
N TRP A 145 -0.68 24.19 -13.41
CA TRP A 145 0.32 23.27 -13.94
C TRP A 145 0.56 23.47 -15.44
N ASP A 146 -0.51 23.51 -16.22
CA ASP A 146 -0.42 23.66 -17.68
C ASP A 146 0.19 25.02 -18.09
N ARG A 147 0.05 26.05 -17.26
CA ARG A 147 0.65 27.39 -17.47
C ARG A 147 2.15 27.46 -17.14
N TYR A 148 2.59 26.74 -16.13
CA TYR A 148 3.93 26.94 -15.55
C TYR A 148 4.92 25.81 -15.84
N LYS A 149 4.46 24.59 -16.13
CA LYS A 149 5.32 23.40 -16.20
C LYS A 149 6.56 23.56 -17.10
N ASP A 150 6.39 24.21 -18.25
CA ASP A 150 7.43 24.34 -19.27
C ASP A 150 8.46 25.45 -18.95
N SER A 151 8.19 26.30 -17.95
CA SER A 151 9.03 27.43 -17.53
C SER A 151 9.60 27.31 -16.12
N THR A 152 9.41 26.15 -15.49
CA THR A 152 9.80 25.90 -14.10
C THR A 152 10.59 24.60 -13.96
N HIS A 153 11.26 24.41 -12.81
CA HIS A 153 12.14 23.26 -12.55
C HIS A 153 11.75 22.54 -11.25
N ILE A 154 10.50 22.12 -11.15
CA ILE A 154 9.94 21.43 -9.99
C ILE A 154 9.74 19.94 -10.30
N ASN A 155 10.26 19.07 -9.46
CA ASN A 155 9.88 17.66 -9.44
C ASN A 155 8.62 17.50 -8.56
N LEU A 156 7.44 17.51 -9.19
CA LEU A 156 6.18 17.35 -8.49
C LEU A 156 5.88 15.87 -8.33
N ILE A 157 5.71 15.42 -7.08
CA ILE A 157 5.32 14.05 -6.74
C ILE A 157 4.05 14.10 -5.90
N VAL A 158 2.97 13.52 -6.40
CA VAL A 158 1.77 13.33 -5.59
C VAL A 158 1.63 11.85 -5.22
N SER A 159 1.24 11.59 -3.97
CA SER A 159 1.01 10.22 -3.53
C SER A 159 -0.33 10.07 -2.83
N GLY A 160 -0.87 8.85 -2.88
CA GLY A 160 -2.13 8.54 -2.24
C GLY A 160 -2.30 7.04 -2.01
N SER A 161 -3.03 6.73 -0.94
CA SER A 161 -3.24 5.36 -0.47
C SER A 161 -4.61 4.80 -0.84
N VAL A 162 -5.61 5.65 -1.07
CA VAL A 162 -6.95 5.24 -1.49
C VAL A 162 -6.97 5.07 -3.01
N TYR A 163 -6.83 3.81 -3.43
CA TYR A 163 -6.66 3.46 -4.84
C TYR A 163 -7.78 4.02 -5.74
N THR A 164 -9.02 3.91 -5.29
CA THR A 164 -10.19 4.34 -6.05
C THR A 164 -10.20 5.84 -6.34
N LEU A 165 -9.90 6.67 -5.33
CA LEU A 165 -9.86 8.12 -5.50
C LEU A 165 -8.67 8.54 -6.37
N MET A 166 -7.49 7.98 -6.15
CA MET A 166 -6.32 8.26 -6.98
C MET A 166 -6.53 7.81 -8.43
N HIS A 167 -7.18 6.65 -8.63
CA HIS A 167 -7.55 6.18 -9.97
C HIS A 167 -8.54 7.14 -10.64
N ARG A 168 -9.57 7.60 -9.92
CA ARG A 168 -10.52 8.58 -10.42
C ARG A 168 -9.78 9.87 -10.83
N ILE A 169 -9.00 10.47 -9.94
CA ILE A 169 -8.33 11.76 -10.18
C ILE A 169 -7.39 11.71 -11.41
N PHE A 170 -6.65 10.60 -11.62
CA PHE A 170 -5.58 10.54 -12.61
C PHE A 170 -5.83 9.61 -13.81
N LYS A 171 -6.87 8.77 -13.78
CA LYS A 171 -7.15 7.75 -14.82
C LYS A 171 -8.52 7.89 -15.47
N ASP A 172 -9.46 8.62 -14.87
CA ASP A 172 -10.74 8.92 -15.51
C ASP A 172 -10.55 10.11 -16.47
N ALA A 173 -10.85 9.90 -17.75
CA ALA A 173 -10.67 10.91 -18.81
C ALA A 173 -11.53 12.17 -18.62
N ARG A 174 -12.50 12.14 -17.72
CA ARG A 174 -13.35 13.28 -17.39
C ARG A 174 -12.77 14.19 -16.30
N GLU A 175 -11.74 13.73 -15.61
CA GLU A 175 -11.15 14.47 -14.49
C GLU A 175 -10.04 15.42 -14.96
N PRO A 176 -9.88 16.57 -14.30
CA PRO A 176 -8.97 17.62 -14.75
C PRO A 176 -7.50 17.19 -14.88
N LEU A 177 -7.01 16.39 -13.94
CA LEU A 177 -5.60 15.96 -13.90
C LEU A 177 -5.31 14.72 -14.76
N TYR A 178 -6.30 14.21 -15.49
CA TYR A 178 -6.09 13.12 -16.43
C TYR A 178 -5.01 13.47 -17.48
N GLY A 179 -4.06 12.56 -17.65
CA GLY A 179 -2.98 12.72 -18.66
C GLY A 179 -1.91 13.78 -18.35
N ARG A 180 -1.94 14.46 -17.15
CA ARG A 180 -0.93 15.45 -16.78
C ARG A 180 0.32 14.85 -16.15
N ALA A 181 0.22 13.65 -15.63
CA ALA A 181 1.35 12.96 -15.03
C ALA A 181 2.29 12.37 -16.09
N ASP A 182 3.58 12.73 -16.04
CA ASP A 182 4.64 12.15 -16.88
C ASP A 182 4.91 10.69 -16.50
N ARG A 183 4.77 10.36 -15.21
CA ARG A 183 4.98 9.01 -14.68
C ARG A 183 3.87 8.61 -13.70
N ASN A 184 3.47 7.35 -13.78
CA ASN A 184 2.54 6.73 -12.84
C ASN A 184 3.22 5.49 -12.27
N LEU A 185 3.59 5.54 -10.98
CA LEU A 185 4.21 4.43 -10.28
C LEU A 185 3.20 3.78 -9.34
N LYS A 186 3.00 2.49 -9.50
CA LYS A 186 2.19 1.68 -8.58
C LYS A 186 3.11 0.85 -7.70
N ILE A 187 3.18 1.21 -6.42
CA ILE A 187 4.03 0.51 -5.45
C ILE A 187 3.32 -0.75 -4.96
N MET A 188 3.94 -1.88 -5.20
CA MET A 188 3.42 -3.20 -4.83
C MET A 188 4.02 -3.67 -3.49
N PRO A 189 3.37 -4.61 -2.79
CA PRO A 189 3.98 -5.33 -1.66
C PRO A 189 5.29 -6.02 -2.07
N PHE A 190 6.10 -6.41 -1.11
CA PHE A 190 7.30 -7.18 -1.36
C PHE A 190 7.01 -8.49 -2.11
N THR A 191 7.89 -8.84 -3.01
CA THR A 191 7.85 -10.12 -3.73
C THR A 191 8.19 -11.30 -2.82
N THR A 192 7.90 -12.52 -3.26
CA THR A 192 8.24 -13.73 -2.50
C THR A 192 9.74 -13.88 -2.28
N SER A 193 10.55 -13.50 -3.28
CA SER A 193 12.01 -13.50 -3.19
C SER A 193 12.53 -12.49 -2.18
N VAL A 194 11.94 -11.30 -2.13
CA VAL A 194 12.30 -10.26 -1.15
C VAL A 194 11.94 -10.69 0.26
N LEU A 195 10.75 -11.26 0.48
CA LEU A 195 10.36 -11.80 1.79
C LEU A 195 11.33 -12.85 2.29
N LYS A 196 11.81 -13.74 1.38
CA LYS A 196 12.81 -14.75 1.71
C LYS A 196 14.13 -14.11 2.17
N ASN A 197 14.59 -13.07 1.49
CA ASN A 197 15.80 -12.35 1.87
C ASN A 197 15.65 -11.64 3.22
N ILE A 198 14.50 -10.98 3.42
CA ILE A 198 14.21 -10.26 4.67
C ILE A 198 14.20 -11.23 5.86
N ILE A 199 13.44 -12.32 5.79
CA ILE A 199 13.37 -13.28 6.91
C ILE A 199 14.72 -13.91 7.20
N ALA A 200 15.53 -14.19 6.16
CA ALA A 200 16.89 -14.73 6.31
C ALA A 200 17.83 -13.75 7.01
N ASP A 201 17.71 -12.45 6.78
CA ASP A 201 18.51 -11.42 7.45
C ASP A 201 18.18 -11.33 8.96
N PHE A 202 16.92 -11.55 9.35
CA PHE A 202 16.49 -11.51 10.75
C PHE A 202 16.66 -12.84 11.49
N ASN A 203 16.39 -13.94 10.80
CA ASN A 203 16.52 -15.31 11.33
C ASN A 203 17.13 -16.24 10.26
N PRO A 204 18.46 -16.43 10.23
CA PRO A 204 19.10 -17.33 9.26
C PRO A 204 18.61 -18.79 9.32
N ASN A 205 18.04 -19.21 10.45
CA ASN A 205 17.53 -20.58 10.69
C ASN A 205 16.01 -20.69 10.45
N TYR A 206 15.38 -19.73 9.73
CA TYR A 206 13.96 -19.81 9.43
C TYR A 206 13.62 -21.07 8.64
N THR A 207 12.42 -21.59 8.85
CA THR A 207 11.88 -22.73 8.10
C THR A 207 11.03 -22.27 6.91
N ASN A 208 10.73 -23.19 5.99
CA ASN A 208 9.79 -22.91 4.91
C ASN A 208 8.38 -22.57 5.44
N GLU A 209 8.00 -23.15 6.58
CA GLU A 209 6.74 -22.83 7.26
C GLU A 209 6.73 -21.39 7.77
N ASP A 210 7.83 -20.91 8.34
CA ASP A 210 7.96 -19.52 8.81
C ASP A 210 7.88 -18.52 7.66
N LEU A 211 8.53 -18.83 6.53
CA LEU A 211 8.43 -18.01 5.32
C LEU A 211 6.99 -17.98 4.77
N LEU A 212 6.33 -19.13 4.71
CA LEU A 212 4.94 -19.22 4.28
C LEU A 212 4.01 -18.47 5.25
N ALA A 213 4.27 -18.53 6.56
CA ALA A 213 3.54 -17.81 7.57
C ALA A 213 3.70 -16.28 7.40
N LEU A 214 4.92 -15.80 7.23
CA LEU A 214 5.19 -14.40 6.96
C LEU A 214 4.42 -13.89 5.73
N TYR A 215 4.46 -14.66 4.63
CA TYR A 215 3.67 -14.35 3.42
C TYR A 215 2.15 -14.40 3.68
N THR A 216 1.69 -15.41 4.40
CA THR A 216 0.27 -15.63 4.72
C THR A 216 -0.33 -14.49 5.52
N PHE A 217 0.39 -14.03 6.53
CA PHE A 217 -0.09 -13.00 7.46
C PHE A 217 0.09 -11.57 6.92
N THR A 218 1.16 -11.33 6.17
CA THR A 218 1.51 -9.97 5.73
C THR A 218 1.14 -9.67 4.27
N GLY A 219 1.04 -10.70 3.42
CA GLY A 219 0.94 -10.51 1.97
C GLY A 219 2.11 -9.73 1.38
N GLY A 220 3.24 -9.66 2.07
CA GLY A 220 4.41 -8.87 1.68
C GLY A 220 4.28 -7.36 1.94
N VAL A 221 3.28 -6.91 2.69
CA VAL A 221 3.13 -5.49 3.04
C VAL A 221 4.25 -5.06 3.97
N PRO A 222 5.12 -4.11 3.57
CA PRO A 222 6.33 -3.75 4.31
C PRO A 222 6.10 -3.46 5.79
N LYS A 223 5.05 -2.69 6.12
CA LYS A 223 4.78 -2.34 7.53
C LYS A 223 4.42 -3.54 8.40
N TYR A 224 3.72 -4.53 7.83
CA TYR A 224 3.36 -5.74 8.59
C TYR A 224 4.58 -6.64 8.78
N VAL A 225 5.42 -6.75 7.74
CA VAL A 225 6.70 -7.47 7.82
C VAL A 225 7.61 -6.83 8.87
N GLU A 226 7.76 -5.50 8.84
CA GLU A 226 8.51 -4.72 9.82
C GLU A 226 8.03 -4.99 11.24
N LEU A 227 6.72 -4.86 11.51
CA LEU A 227 6.15 -5.05 12.84
C LEU A 227 6.41 -6.45 13.42
N LEU A 228 6.30 -7.50 12.59
CA LEU A 228 6.56 -8.87 13.03
C LEU A 228 8.05 -9.10 13.33
N LEU A 229 8.91 -8.73 12.38
CA LEU A 229 10.32 -9.07 12.48
C LEU A 229 11.08 -8.20 13.49
N GLU A 230 10.77 -6.91 13.62
CA GLU A 230 11.35 -6.06 14.65
C GLU A 230 10.91 -6.44 16.07
N ALA A 231 9.76 -7.13 16.20
CA ALA A 231 9.30 -7.69 17.47
C ALA A 231 9.90 -9.06 17.80
N GLY A 232 10.78 -9.60 16.94
CA GLY A 232 11.35 -10.93 17.15
C GLY A 232 10.41 -12.10 16.81
N ALA A 233 9.28 -11.82 16.16
CA ALA A 233 8.31 -12.83 15.77
C ALA A 233 8.75 -13.51 14.46
N TYR A 234 9.73 -14.40 14.52
CA TYR A 234 10.34 -15.02 13.34
C TYR A 234 9.76 -16.37 12.98
N THR A 235 9.07 -17.04 13.90
CA THR A 235 8.45 -18.34 13.68
C THR A 235 6.94 -18.21 13.54
N MET A 236 6.31 -19.18 12.86
CA MET A 236 4.86 -19.16 12.66
C MET A 236 4.08 -19.02 13.99
N PRO A 237 4.39 -19.77 15.07
CA PRO A 237 3.68 -19.60 16.33
C PRO A 237 3.87 -18.19 16.94
N ASN A 238 5.11 -17.67 16.91
CA ASN A 238 5.41 -16.35 17.48
C ASN A 238 4.73 -15.23 16.68
N MET A 239 4.62 -15.36 15.35
CA MET A 239 3.87 -14.43 14.51
C MET A 239 2.40 -14.40 14.93
N ILE A 240 1.77 -15.56 15.11
CA ILE A 240 0.37 -15.65 15.56
C ILE A 240 0.21 -14.97 16.92
N GLU A 241 1.02 -15.34 17.91
CA GLU A 241 0.97 -14.75 19.25
C GLU A 241 1.13 -13.23 19.24
N PHE A 242 2.08 -12.72 18.45
CA PHE A 242 2.28 -11.30 18.30
C PHE A 242 1.07 -10.58 17.70
N MET A 243 0.45 -11.18 16.68
CA MET A 243 -0.67 -10.56 15.96
C MET A 243 -1.94 -10.46 16.80
N ILE A 244 -2.15 -11.39 17.72
CA ILE A 244 -3.37 -11.46 18.53
C ILE A 244 -3.18 -11.11 20.01
N ARG A 245 -1.98 -10.67 20.42
CA ARG A 245 -1.74 -10.23 21.80
C ARG A 245 -2.58 -8.99 22.17
N PRO A 246 -2.84 -8.72 23.46
CA PRO A 246 -3.55 -7.53 23.89
C PRO A 246 -2.97 -6.24 23.31
N GLY A 247 -3.83 -5.37 22.75
CA GLY A 247 -3.41 -4.12 22.13
C GLY A 247 -2.63 -4.28 20.82
N SER A 248 -2.67 -5.44 20.20
CA SER A 248 -2.01 -5.64 18.90
C SER A 248 -2.67 -4.79 17.82
N PHE A 249 -1.82 -4.08 17.09
CA PHE A 249 -2.19 -3.33 15.89
C PHE A 249 -3.04 -4.14 14.89
N PHE A 250 -2.80 -5.44 14.77
CA PHE A 250 -3.45 -6.29 13.77
C PHE A 250 -4.92 -6.61 14.11
N LEU A 251 -5.34 -6.47 15.36
CA LEU A 251 -6.74 -6.73 15.75
C LEU A 251 -7.69 -5.75 15.06
N ASP A 252 -7.34 -4.47 15.02
CA ASP A 252 -8.19 -3.39 14.48
C ASP A 252 -7.85 -3.01 13.04
N GLU A 253 -6.70 -3.45 12.52
CA GLU A 253 -6.19 -3.01 11.22
C GLU A 253 -7.11 -3.36 10.05
N GLY A 254 -7.80 -4.50 10.11
CA GLY A 254 -8.73 -4.90 9.06
C GLY A 254 -9.90 -3.94 8.93
N ASP A 255 -10.54 -3.58 10.04
CA ASP A 255 -11.62 -2.60 10.08
C ASP A 255 -11.13 -1.23 9.61
N TYR A 256 -9.98 -0.81 10.12
CA TYR A 256 -9.40 0.47 9.76
C TYR A 256 -9.13 0.58 8.25
N LEU A 257 -8.55 -0.45 7.62
CA LEU A 257 -8.35 -0.47 6.17
C LEU A 257 -9.65 -0.33 5.39
N LEU A 258 -10.69 -1.07 5.81
CA LEU A 258 -11.96 -1.07 5.11
C LEU A 258 -12.71 0.26 5.27
N ILE A 259 -12.67 0.85 6.46
CA ILE A 259 -13.26 2.18 6.71
C ILE A 259 -12.56 3.26 5.87
N GLN A 260 -11.24 3.22 5.79
CA GLN A 260 -10.49 4.20 5.01
C GLN A 260 -10.76 4.06 3.50
N GLU A 261 -10.87 2.83 2.99
CA GLU A 261 -11.10 2.60 1.56
C GLU A 261 -12.56 2.85 1.15
N PHE A 262 -13.53 2.42 1.96
CA PHE A 262 -14.95 2.45 1.60
C PHE A 262 -15.74 3.62 2.20
N GLY A 263 -15.20 4.30 3.21
CA GLY A 263 -15.85 5.42 3.88
C GLY A 263 -17.25 5.05 4.41
N LYS A 264 -18.22 5.96 4.21
CA LYS A 264 -19.61 5.77 4.71
C LYS A 264 -20.35 4.54 4.17
N LYS A 265 -19.87 3.92 3.09
CA LYS A 265 -20.47 2.72 2.47
C LYS A 265 -19.87 1.40 2.98
N TYR A 266 -19.02 1.48 3.97
CA TYR A 266 -18.27 0.38 4.58
C TYR A 266 -19.12 -0.87 4.86
N GLY A 267 -20.28 -0.77 5.49
CA GLY A 267 -21.06 -1.91 5.97
C GLY A 267 -21.46 -2.92 4.88
N ASN A 268 -21.85 -2.46 3.68
CA ASN A 268 -22.22 -3.35 2.58
C ASN A 268 -21.00 -4.11 2.04
N TYR A 269 -19.88 -3.43 1.86
CA TYR A 269 -18.62 -4.05 1.39
C TYR A 269 -18.09 -5.04 2.42
N TYR A 270 -18.15 -4.69 3.70
CA TYR A 270 -17.79 -5.55 4.80
C TYR A 270 -18.59 -6.87 4.78
N SER A 271 -19.92 -6.80 4.67
CA SER A 271 -20.79 -7.98 4.63
C SER A 271 -20.49 -8.89 3.43
N ILE A 272 -20.14 -8.31 2.27
CA ILE A 272 -19.71 -9.08 1.10
C ILE A 272 -18.40 -9.82 1.40
N LEU A 273 -17.41 -9.13 1.95
CA LEU A 273 -16.10 -9.69 2.26
C LEU A 273 -16.18 -10.76 3.35
N ALA A 274 -16.99 -10.54 4.39
CA ALA A 274 -17.26 -11.53 5.43
C ALA A 274 -17.94 -12.80 4.87
N SER A 275 -18.91 -12.65 3.94
CA SER A 275 -19.52 -13.77 3.24
C SER A 275 -18.48 -14.58 2.44
N ILE A 276 -17.65 -13.92 1.65
CA ILE A 276 -16.58 -14.57 0.87
C ILE A 276 -15.60 -15.31 1.80
N ALA A 277 -15.18 -14.67 2.88
CA ALA A 277 -14.25 -15.26 3.86
C ALA A 277 -14.83 -16.48 4.58
N SER A 278 -16.16 -16.53 4.79
CA SER A 278 -16.84 -17.68 5.38
C SER A 278 -17.03 -18.86 4.43
N GLY A 279 -16.60 -18.76 3.16
CA GLY A 279 -16.76 -19.80 2.14
C GLY A 279 -18.01 -19.64 1.28
N ARG A 280 -18.94 -18.73 1.61
CA ARG A 280 -20.09 -18.36 0.79
C ARG A 280 -19.62 -17.39 -0.31
N ASN A 281 -19.01 -17.94 -1.35
CA ASN A 281 -18.19 -17.19 -2.28
C ASN A 281 -18.65 -17.27 -3.74
N THR A 282 -19.80 -17.84 -4.02
CA THR A 282 -20.48 -17.67 -5.31
C THR A 282 -21.38 -16.42 -5.28
N MET A 283 -21.74 -15.88 -6.45
CA MET A 283 -22.65 -14.74 -6.52
C MET A 283 -24.00 -15.05 -5.83
N ALA A 284 -24.51 -16.28 -5.99
CA ALA A 284 -25.76 -16.73 -5.37
C ALA A 284 -25.66 -16.76 -3.84
N ASP A 285 -24.57 -17.32 -3.30
CA ASP A 285 -24.34 -17.40 -1.86
C ASP A 285 -24.23 -16.01 -1.22
N ILE A 286 -23.50 -15.09 -1.90
CA ILE A 286 -23.35 -13.73 -1.41
C ILE A 286 -24.69 -12.99 -1.45
N LEU A 287 -25.45 -13.11 -2.56
CA LEU A 287 -26.78 -12.50 -2.69
C LEU A 287 -27.75 -12.98 -1.62
N ALA A 288 -27.68 -14.25 -1.22
CA ALA A 288 -28.54 -14.81 -0.17
C ALA A 288 -28.37 -14.12 1.20
N THR A 289 -27.24 -13.42 1.41
CA THR A 289 -27.01 -12.63 2.64
C THR A 289 -27.63 -11.22 2.57
N PHE A 290 -28.09 -10.80 1.38
CA PHE A 290 -28.66 -9.46 1.13
C PHE A 290 -30.12 -9.61 0.69
N THR A 291 -31.06 -9.58 1.62
CA THR A 291 -32.50 -9.72 1.34
C THR A 291 -32.96 -8.71 0.26
N GLY A 292 -33.18 -9.20 -0.96
CA GLY A 292 -33.80 -8.45 -2.05
C GLY A 292 -33.04 -7.29 -2.67
N ARG A 293 -31.75 -7.08 -2.34
CA ARG A 293 -30.94 -5.97 -2.88
C ARG A 293 -29.92 -6.49 -3.89
N SER A 294 -29.84 -5.84 -5.05
CA SER A 294 -28.78 -6.11 -6.02
C SER A 294 -27.42 -5.64 -5.48
N ILE A 295 -26.41 -6.50 -5.54
CA ILE A 295 -25.02 -6.21 -5.13
C ILE A 295 -24.04 -6.19 -6.31
N GLY A 296 -24.54 -6.30 -7.55
CA GLY A 296 -23.68 -6.38 -8.75
C GLY A 296 -22.74 -5.18 -8.89
N GLY A 297 -23.22 -3.97 -8.58
CA GLY A 297 -22.39 -2.78 -8.59
C GLY A 297 -21.30 -2.78 -7.52
N GLN A 298 -21.59 -3.28 -6.31
CA GLN A 298 -20.62 -3.41 -5.23
C GLN A 298 -19.55 -4.46 -5.56
N MET A 299 -19.97 -5.62 -6.08
CA MET A 299 -19.05 -6.68 -6.52
C MET A 299 -18.10 -6.19 -7.60
N LYS A 300 -18.63 -5.48 -8.61
CA LYS A 300 -17.81 -4.88 -9.67
C LYS A 300 -16.79 -3.90 -9.10
N ARG A 301 -17.20 -3.02 -8.18
CA ARG A 301 -16.27 -2.08 -7.53
C ARG A 301 -15.20 -2.78 -6.70
N LEU A 302 -15.56 -3.80 -5.92
CA LEU A 302 -14.59 -4.58 -5.14
C LEU A 302 -13.55 -5.26 -6.03
N GLU A 303 -13.93 -5.68 -7.23
CA GLU A 303 -13.05 -6.34 -8.18
C GLU A 303 -12.22 -5.34 -9.00
N ASP A 304 -12.89 -4.40 -9.68
CA ASP A 304 -12.28 -3.53 -10.69
C ASP A 304 -11.65 -2.27 -10.06
N ASP A 305 -12.38 -1.61 -9.14
CA ASP A 305 -11.96 -0.32 -8.58
C ASP A 305 -11.06 -0.50 -7.35
N TYR A 306 -11.43 -1.39 -6.44
CA TYR A 306 -10.69 -1.60 -5.18
C TYR A 306 -9.65 -2.71 -5.28
N ALA A 307 -9.79 -3.63 -6.22
CA ALA A 307 -8.95 -4.82 -6.38
C ALA A 307 -8.82 -5.64 -5.08
N VAL A 308 -9.85 -5.63 -4.21
CA VAL A 308 -9.87 -6.33 -2.92
C VAL A 308 -10.33 -7.78 -3.09
N ILE A 309 -11.15 -8.04 -4.13
CA ILE A 309 -11.56 -9.41 -4.50
C ILE A 309 -11.08 -9.73 -5.90
N ARG A 310 -11.03 -11.03 -6.20
CA ARG A 310 -10.78 -11.54 -7.55
C ARG A 310 -11.64 -12.75 -7.84
N ARG A 311 -11.94 -12.97 -9.11
CA ARG A 311 -12.63 -14.17 -9.59
C ARG A 311 -11.66 -15.33 -9.70
N LYS A 312 -12.05 -16.48 -9.15
CA LYS A 312 -11.37 -17.76 -9.35
C LYS A 312 -12.25 -18.63 -10.25
N ARG A 313 -11.71 -19.02 -11.40
CA ARG A 313 -12.35 -19.99 -12.30
C ARG A 313 -11.55 -21.28 -12.30
N PRO A 314 -12.20 -22.47 -12.38
CA PRO A 314 -11.49 -23.71 -12.62
C PRO A 314 -10.70 -23.62 -13.95
N ILE A 315 -9.48 -24.13 -13.98
CA ILE A 315 -8.55 -24.01 -15.11
C ILE A 315 -9.14 -24.55 -16.44
N LEU A 316 -10.03 -25.54 -16.35
CA LEU A 316 -10.66 -26.19 -17.51
C LEU A 316 -12.11 -25.75 -17.75
N SER A 317 -12.61 -24.68 -17.12
CA SER A 317 -13.96 -24.21 -17.35
C SER A 317 -14.09 -23.45 -18.67
N LYS A 318 -15.13 -23.80 -19.48
CA LYS A 318 -15.48 -23.06 -20.69
C LYS A 318 -15.84 -21.60 -20.34
N GLU A 319 -15.52 -20.65 -21.22
CA GLU A 319 -16.01 -19.28 -21.09
C GLU A 319 -17.55 -19.27 -20.99
N GLY A 320 -18.07 -18.55 -20.00
CA GLY A 320 -19.51 -18.48 -19.75
C GLY A 320 -20.07 -19.45 -18.71
N THR A 321 -19.28 -20.36 -18.12
CA THR A 321 -19.76 -21.23 -17.05
C THR A 321 -20.03 -20.45 -15.75
N GLN A 322 -21.18 -20.75 -15.10
CA GLN A 322 -21.64 -20.09 -13.86
C GLN A 322 -20.81 -20.40 -12.60
N ASN A 323 -19.79 -21.25 -12.70
CA ASN A 323 -18.94 -21.67 -11.57
C ASN A 323 -17.81 -20.64 -11.22
N VAL A 324 -18.18 -19.37 -11.16
CA VAL A 324 -17.26 -18.31 -10.69
C VAL A 324 -17.32 -18.24 -9.17
N ARG A 325 -16.16 -18.37 -8.54
CA ARG A 325 -16.00 -18.12 -7.10
C ARG A 325 -15.20 -16.84 -6.90
N TYR A 326 -15.54 -16.12 -5.84
CA TYR A 326 -14.82 -14.93 -5.43
C TYR A 326 -13.88 -15.25 -4.28
N GLU A 327 -12.73 -14.61 -4.25
CA GLU A 327 -11.80 -14.70 -3.12
C GLU A 327 -11.24 -13.32 -2.79
N ILE A 328 -10.96 -13.09 -1.51
CA ILE A 328 -10.26 -11.87 -1.07
C ILE A 328 -8.83 -11.92 -1.65
N ALA A 329 -8.45 -10.87 -2.36
CA ALA A 329 -7.15 -10.79 -3.00
C ALA A 329 -6.00 -10.58 -2.00
N ASP A 330 -6.25 -9.82 -0.95
CA ASP A 330 -5.30 -9.46 0.09
C ASP A 330 -5.13 -10.58 1.12
N ASN A 331 -3.89 -11.04 1.37
CA ASN A 331 -3.64 -12.13 2.31
C ASN A 331 -3.93 -11.74 3.76
N PHE A 332 -3.53 -10.52 4.18
CA PHE A 332 -3.82 -10.04 5.53
C PHE A 332 -5.32 -9.95 5.79
N LEU A 333 -6.10 -9.36 4.89
CA LEU A 333 -7.57 -9.30 5.03
C LEU A 333 -8.20 -10.69 5.04
N ARG A 334 -7.71 -11.64 4.26
CA ARG A 334 -8.18 -13.04 4.32
C ARG A 334 -7.97 -13.64 5.71
N PHE A 335 -6.76 -13.48 6.25
CA PHE A 335 -6.43 -13.93 7.60
C PHE A 335 -7.32 -13.22 8.64
N TRP A 336 -7.43 -11.91 8.55
CA TRP A 336 -8.19 -11.08 9.47
C TRP A 336 -9.68 -11.47 9.51
N PHE A 337 -10.34 -11.60 8.37
CA PHE A 337 -11.73 -12.03 8.30
C PHE A 337 -11.94 -13.47 8.82
N ARG A 338 -11.00 -14.38 8.52
CA ARG A 338 -11.13 -15.78 8.92
C ARG A 338 -11.00 -15.97 10.43
N TYR A 339 -10.05 -15.29 11.04
CA TYR A 339 -9.68 -15.56 12.43
C TYR A 339 -10.03 -14.44 13.38
N ILE A 340 -9.79 -13.20 13.05
CA ILE A 340 -10.02 -12.06 13.94
C ILE A 340 -11.49 -11.66 13.88
N ASN A 341 -11.99 -11.34 12.71
CA ASN A 341 -13.37 -10.90 12.54
C ASN A 341 -14.41 -11.97 12.93
N ARG A 342 -14.15 -13.22 12.61
CA ARG A 342 -15.09 -14.31 12.88
C ARG A 342 -15.17 -14.71 14.37
N ASN A 343 -14.15 -14.39 15.14
CA ASN A 343 -14.00 -14.82 16.53
C ASN A 343 -13.90 -13.62 17.49
N GLN A 344 -14.75 -12.61 17.29
CA GLN A 344 -14.80 -11.41 18.13
C GLN A 344 -15.11 -11.73 19.60
N ASP A 345 -15.88 -12.78 19.86
CA ASP A 345 -16.16 -13.28 21.19
C ASP A 345 -14.90 -13.64 22.01
N PHE A 346 -13.88 -14.21 21.37
CA PHE A 346 -12.57 -14.45 22.00
C PHE A 346 -11.86 -13.14 22.36
N ILE A 347 -11.98 -12.13 21.49
CA ILE A 347 -11.32 -10.83 21.67
C ILE A 347 -12.05 -10.05 22.78
N GLU A 348 -13.38 -9.98 22.73
CA GLU A 348 -14.20 -9.28 23.70
C GLU A 348 -14.11 -9.89 25.11
N SER A 349 -14.01 -11.22 25.19
CA SER A 349 -13.80 -11.93 26.48
C SER A 349 -12.36 -11.88 26.97
N GLY A 350 -11.39 -11.37 26.18
CA GLY A 350 -9.97 -11.37 26.49
C GLY A 350 -9.30 -12.75 26.41
N ASN A 351 -9.97 -13.77 25.87
CA ASN A 351 -9.43 -15.12 25.71
C ASN A 351 -8.53 -15.24 24.48
N LEU A 352 -7.51 -14.38 24.39
CA LEU A 352 -6.60 -14.33 23.23
C LEU A 352 -5.73 -15.60 23.10
N ASN A 353 -5.41 -16.26 24.21
CA ASN A 353 -4.71 -17.54 24.17
C ASN A 353 -5.55 -18.64 23.48
N GLY A 354 -6.86 -18.69 23.76
CA GLY A 354 -7.78 -19.61 23.07
C GLY A 354 -7.84 -19.34 21.57
N LEU A 355 -7.85 -18.06 21.17
CA LEU A 355 -7.79 -17.66 19.76
C LEU A 355 -6.45 -18.07 19.12
N ALA A 356 -5.32 -17.92 19.81
CA ALA A 356 -4.01 -18.35 19.33
C ALA A 356 -3.99 -19.85 19.03
N GLU A 357 -4.46 -20.66 19.97
CA GLU A 357 -4.51 -22.13 19.81
C GLU A 357 -5.45 -22.56 18.69
N LEU A 358 -6.57 -21.89 18.53
CA LEU A 358 -7.49 -22.11 17.40
C LEU A 358 -6.78 -21.83 16.07
N ILE A 359 -6.06 -20.72 15.95
CA ILE A 359 -5.33 -20.36 14.72
C ILE A 359 -4.22 -21.37 14.46
N LYS A 360 -3.40 -21.72 15.45
CA LYS A 360 -2.31 -22.70 15.33
C LYS A 360 -2.84 -24.05 14.84
N SER A 361 -3.95 -24.52 15.39
CA SER A 361 -4.55 -25.82 15.04
C SER A 361 -5.11 -25.85 13.62
N ASP A 362 -5.68 -24.76 13.12
CA ASP A 362 -6.26 -24.64 11.76
C ASP A 362 -5.21 -24.20 10.71
N TYR A 363 -4.03 -23.72 11.14
CA TYR A 363 -3.05 -23.11 10.25
C TYR A 363 -2.61 -24.04 9.11
N SER A 364 -2.39 -25.31 9.38
CA SER A 364 -1.97 -26.28 8.36
C SER A 364 -2.97 -26.36 7.20
N THR A 365 -4.26 -26.42 7.52
CA THR A 365 -5.35 -26.41 6.52
C THR A 365 -5.42 -25.10 5.77
N TYR A 366 -5.31 -23.97 6.48
CA TYR A 366 -5.38 -22.64 5.89
C TYR A 366 -4.18 -22.33 5.00
N SER A 367 -2.98 -22.63 5.45
CA SER A 367 -1.74 -22.36 4.71
C SER A 367 -1.65 -23.18 3.42
N GLY A 368 -2.23 -24.39 3.36
CA GLY A 368 -2.32 -25.16 2.13
C GLY A 368 -3.01 -24.41 0.98
N MET A 369 -4.07 -23.64 1.28
CA MET A 369 -4.73 -22.79 0.29
C MET A 369 -3.88 -21.56 -0.10
N VAL A 370 -3.05 -21.07 0.79
CA VAL A 370 -2.16 -19.93 0.55
C VAL A 370 -0.89 -20.37 -0.20
N LEU A 371 -0.45 -21.59 -0.03
CA LEU A 371 0.70 -22.16 -0.70
C LEU A 371 0.57 -22.13 -2.22
N GLU A 372 -0.64 -22.45 -2.75
CA GLU A 372 -0.94 -22.30 -4.19
C GLU A 372 -0.70 -20.86 -4.68
N ARG A 373 -1.15 -19.87 -3.87
CA ARG A 373 -0.95 -18.44 -4.19
C ARG A 373 0.51 -18.05 -4.17
N TYR A 374 1.25 -18.53 -3.16
CA TYR A 374 2.68 -18.28 -3.03
C TYR A 374 3.45 -18.75 -4.27
N PHE A 375 3.23 -19.99 -4.71
CA PHE A 375 3.89 -20.51 -5.89
C PHE A 375 3.43 -19.82 -7.19
N ARG A 376 2.16 -19.49 -7.34
CA ARG A 376 1.67 -18.72 -8.50
C ARG A 376 2.33 -17.36 -8.58
N GLN A 377 2.46 -16.67 -7.45
CA GLN A 377 3.15 -15.39 -7.39
C GLN A 377 4.64 -15.54 -7.72
N GLN A 378 5.32 -16.51 -7.13
CA GLN A 378 6.73 -16.79 -7.40
C GLN A 378 6.99 -17.09 -8.88
N LEU A 379 6.15 -17.90 -9.51
CA LEU A 379 6.25 -18.19 -10.95
C LEU A 379 6.03 -16.93 -11.79
N SER A 380 5.05 -16.09 -11.43
CA SER A 380 4.80 -14.82 -12.10
C SER A 380 6.00 -13.87 -11.99
N GLU A 381 6.61 -13.76 -10.83
CA GLU A 381 7.81 -12.97 -10.58
C GLU A 381 8.98 -13.46 -11.45
N GLN A 382 9.22 -14.77 -11.52
CA GLN A 382 10.28 -15.36 -12.35
C GLN A 382 10.06 -15.15 -13.86
N MET A 383 8.81 -15.23 -14.33
CA MET A 383 8.48 -14.95 -15.74
C MET A 383 8.69 -13.48 -16.08
N PHE A 384 8.41 -12.58 -15.16
CA PHE A 384 8.67 -11.15 -15.35
C PHE A 384 10.16 -10.87 -15.50
N TYR A 385 11.00 -11.43 -14.65
CA TYR A 385 12.46 -11.29 -14.74
C TYR A 385 13.02 -11.89 -16.04
N ARG A 386 12.56 -13.05 -16.48
CA ARG A 386 12.98 -13.64 -17.77
C ARG A 386 12.62 -12.78 -18.97
N LYS A 387 11.49 -12.08 -18.95
CA LYS A 387 11.10 -11.15 -20.03
C LYS A 387 11.97 -9.90 -20.06
N HIS A 388 12.40 -9.40 -18.94
CA HIS A 388 13.23 -8.19 -18.85
C HIS A 388 14.71 -8.46 -19.10
N SER A 389 15.22 -9.63 -18.71
CA SER A 389 16.59 -10.05 -19.05
C SER A 389 16.76 -10.51 -20.49
N ALA A 390 15.68 -10.88 -21.17
CA ALA A 390 15.70 -11.30 -22.58
C ALA A 390 15.55 -10.14 -23.58
N HIS A 391 15.45 -8.88 -23.14
CA HIS A 391 15.33 -7.71 -24.01
C HIS A 391 16.65 -7.26 -24.67
N GLY A 392 17.62 -8.21 -24.84
CA GLY A 392 18.67 -8.14 -25.86
C GLY A 392 18.39 -8.96 -27.14
N GLY A 393 17.22 -9.57 -27.31
CA GLY A 393 16.90 -10.43 -28.46
C GLY A 393 15.41 -10.68 -28.66
N LYS A 394 14.92 -10.27 -29.81
CA LYS A 394 13.65 -10.51 -30.53
C LYS A 394 12.45 -11.16 -29.80
N HIS A 395 11.32 -10.46 -29.91
CA HIS A 395 9.98 -10.84 -29.45
C HIS A 395 9.50 -12.23 -29.89
N GLN A 396 9.09 -13.07 -28.93
CA GLN A 396 8.12 -14.12 -29.16
C GLN A 396 6.99 -14.00 -28.12
N LYS A 397 5.76 -13.83 -28.65
CA LYS A 397 4.52 -13.84 -27.85
C LYS A 397 4.25 -15.27 -27.40
N VAL A 398 4.17 -15.49 -26.11
CA VAL A 398 3.56 -16.70 -25.53
C VAL A 398 2.25 -16.28 -24.88
N ARG A 399 1.14 -16.81 -25.40
CA ARG A 399 -0.18 -16.76 -24.75
C ARG A 399 -0.22 -17.84 -23.68
N ILE A 400 -0.61 -17.48 -22.46
CA ILE A 400 -1.09 -18.40 -21.41
C ILE A 400 -2.58 -18.12 -21.22
#